data_39c870dc563c53e76d5f709abed4b2ba
#
_entry.id   39c870dc563c53e76d5f709abed4b2ba
#
_cell.length_a   1.000
_cell.length_b   1.000
_cell.length_c   1.000
_cell.angle_alpha   90.00
_cell.angle_beta   90.00
_cell.angle_gamma   90.00
#
_symmetry.space_group_name_H-M   'P 1'
#
loop_
_entity.id
_entity.type
_entity.pdbx_description
1 polymer ?
#
loop_
_entity_poly.entity_id
_entity_poly.type
_entity_poly.pdbx_seq_one_letter_code
_entity_poly.pdbx_strand_id
1 'polypeptide(L)'
;MNAIEYMQQELQTLKEHSNLRRLPQLTHEGRTVIADDRHMLNLSSNDYLGLAADRQLKEEFLQTLTPDTFLPTSSSSRLLTGNFGIYEELETELATLFGTETALVLNSGYHANMGILPAVSDAQTLILADKLVHASIIDGIRLSTARCIRFRHNDLVQLERLLEQHHATFRQLIIVTESIFSMDGDQADLTALVRLKKRYSNVLLYVDEAHAFGVRGLRGLG
;
A
#
# COMPACT_ATOMS: atom_id res chain seq x y z
N MET A 1 -26.46 3.96 30.21
CA MET A 1 -25.14 4.41 29.71
C MET A 1 -25.35 5.19 28.42
N ASN A 2 -24.93 6.41 28.36
CA ASN A 2 -24.99 7.20 27.12
C ASN A 2 -23.80 6.86 26.20
N ALA A 3 -23.80 7.35 24.94
CA ALA A 3 -22.76 7.02 23.95
C ALA A 3 -21.35 7.44 24.39
N ILE A 4 -21.24 8.56 25.10
CA ILE A 4 -19.92 9.08 25.57
C ILE A 4 -19.40 8.20 26.70
N GLU A 5 -20.26 7.82 27.66
CA GLU A 5 -19.89 6.88 28.73
C GLU A 5 -19.42 5.53 28.17
N TYR A 6 -20.11 5.01 27.15
CA TYR A 6 -19.68 3.80 26.44
C TYR A 6 -18.29 3.95 25.83
N MET A 7 -18.04 5.05 25.09
CA MET A 7 -16.72 5.29 24.47
C MET A 7 -15.60 5.44 25.52
N GLN A 8 -15.88 6.10 26.65
CA GLN A 8 -14.94 6.22 27.74
C GLN A 8 -14.60 4.86 28.36
N GLN A 9 -15.59 4.01 28.52
CA GLN A 9 -15.38 2.65 29.03
C GLN A 9 -14.55 1.80 28.09
N GLU A 10 -14.79 1.89 26.76
CA GLU A 10 -13.97 1.22 25.76
C GLU A 10 -12.51 1.70 25.80
N LEU A 11 -12.27 3.01 25.90
CA LEU A 11 -10.92 3.56 26.03
C LEU A 11 -10.23 3.05 27.31
N GLN A 12 -10.95 2.95 28.40
CA GLN A 12 -10.43 2.41 29.66
C GLN A 12 -10.07 0.92 29.50
N THR A 13 -10.94 0.13 28.87
CA THR A 13 -10.68 -1.29 28.56
C THR A 13 -9.44 -1.46 27.71
N LEU A 14 -9.27 -0.64 26.65
CA LEU A 14 -8.05 -0.67 25.81
C LEU A 14 -6.80 -0.34 26.64
N LYS A 15 -6.89 0.61 27.57
CA LYS A 15 -5.78 0.97 28.46
C LYS A 15 -5.41 -0.19 29.39
N GLU A 16 -6.40 -0.82 30.02
CA GLU A 16 -6.22 -1.94 30.95
C GLU A 16 -5.59 -3.17 30.27
N HIS A 17 -5.93 -3.41 28.98
CA HIS A 17 -5.33 -4.47 28.17
C HIS A 17 -4.04 -4.05 27.45
N SER A 18 -3.47 -2.88 27.76
CA SER A 18 -2.26 -2.35 27.08
C SER A 18 -2.39 -2.22 25.56
N ASN A 19 -3.62 -2.10 25.07
CA ASN A 19 -3.94 -1.93 23.64
C ASN A 19 -4.24 -0.47 23.23
N LEU A 20 -4.24 0.45 24.19
CA LEU A 20 -4.46 1.88 23.89
C LEU A 20 -3.26 2.45 23.15
N ARG A 21 -3.44 2.76 21.88
CA ARG A 21 -2.42 3.41 21.05
C ARG A 21 -2.45 4.92 21.27
N ARG A 22 -1.27 5.51 21.46
CA ARG A 22 -1.07 6.95 21.54
C ARG A 22 -0.07 7.38 20.49
N LEU A 23 -0.26 8.56 19.91
CA LEU A 23 0.70 9.17 19.01
C LEU A 23 1.86 9.71 19.85
N PRO A 24 3.09 9.21 19.69
CA PRO A 24 4.24 9.72 20.42
C PRO A 24 4.62 11.10 19.88
N GLN A 25 5.11 11.98 20.76
CA GLN A 25 5.76 13.22 20.36
C GLN A 25 7.25 12.92 20.21
N LEU A 26 7.75 13.01 18.98
CA LEU A 26 9.12 12.71 18.64
C LEU A 26 9.78 13.89 17.92
N THR A 27 11.03 14.17 18.26
CA THR A 27 11.90 15.03 17.45
C THR A 27 12.81 14.14 16.61
N HIS A 28 12.88 14.41 15.31
CA HIS A 28 13.67 13.64 14.37
C HIS A 28 15.03 14.31 14.11
N GLU A 29 16.13 13.57 14.27
CA GLU A 29 17.50 14.00 14.00
C GLU A 29 18.20 12.96 13.11
N GLY A 30 18.04 13.11 11.78
CA GLY A 30 18.57 12.15 10.81
C GLY A 30 17.99 10.74 11.07
N ARG A 31 18.88 9.81 11.43
CA ARG A 31 18.47 8.41 11.75
C ARG A 31 18.10 8.17 13.21
N THR A 32 18.07 9.21 14.04
CA THR A 32 17.68 9.12 15.45
C THR A 32 16.38 9.84 15.71
N VAL A 33 15.69 9.42 16.76
CA VAL A 33 14.51 10.10 17.31
C VAL A 33 14.74 10.38 18.78
N ILE A 34 14.20 11.51 19.25
CA ILE A 34 14.26 11.92 20.65
C ILE A 34 12.84 11.88 21.21
N ALA A 35 12.67 11.18 22.31
CA ALA A 35 11.46 11.16 23.12
C ALA A 35 11.84 11.17 24.59
N ASP A 36 11.21 12.02 25.40
CA ASP A 36 11.48 12.13 26.84
C ASP A 36 12.99 12.24 27.15
N ASP A 37 13.69 13.13 26.42
CA ASP A 37 15.15 13.38 26.50
C ASP A 37 16.03 12.13 26.19
N ARG A 38 15.45 11.07 25.63
CA ARG A 38 16.21 9.87 25.21
C ARG A 38 16.43 9.87 23.72
N HIS A 39 17.68 9.74 23.32
CA HIS A 39 18.08 9.53 21.92
C HIS A 39 18.00 8.05 21.58
N MET A 40 17.28 7.71 20.54
CA MET A 40 17.06 6.34 20.09
C MET A 40 17.30 6.22 18.60
N LEU A 41 17.91 5.11 18.15
CA LEU A 41 18.00 4.81 16.73
C LEU A 41 16.60 4.51 16.18
N ASN A 42 16.21 5.20 15.10
CA ASN A 42 14.91 4.98 14.47
C ASN A 42 14.94 3.77 13.54
N LEU A 43 14.49 2.62 14.03
CA LEU A 43 14.32 1.39 13.25
C LEU A 43 12.89 1.20 12.71
N SER A 44 12.01 2.18 12.93
CA SER A 44 10.60 2.13 12.50
C SER A 44 10.32 3.06 11.32
N SER A 45 11.37 3.64 10.70
CA SER A 45 11.22 4.55 9.58
C SER A 45 11.00 3.79 8.28
N ASN A 46 10.07 4.29 7.45
CA ASN A 46 9.94 3.89 6.04
C ASN A 46 10.80 4.75 5.10
N ASP A 47 11.57 5.69 5.63
CA ASP A 47 12.55 6.48 4.87
C ASP A 47 13.84 5.66 4.66
N TYR A 48 13.71 4.58 3.88
CA TYR A 48 14.78 3.60 3.65
C TYR A 48 16.02 4.20 2.98
N LEU A 49 15.84 5.24 2.18
CA LEU A 49 16.90 5.93 1.44
C LEU A 49 17.43 7.17 2.18
N GLY A 50 16.85 7.54 3.32
CA GLY A 50 17.26 8.72 4.10
C GLY A 50 16.94 10.07 3.43
N LEU A 51 15.99 10.09 2.50
CA LEU A 51 15.64 11.28 1.71
C LEU A 51 15.10 12.43 2.58
N ALA A 52 14.44 12.11 3.70
CA ALA A 52 13.96 13.12 4.63
C ALA A 52 15.07 13.96 5.26
N ALA A 53 16.31 13.45 5.33
CA ALA A 53 17.48 14.18 5.82
C ALA A 53 18.33 14.82 4.70
N ASP A 54 18.04 14.53 3.44
CA ASP A 54 18.78 15.05 2.30
C ASP A 54 18.46 16.54 2.09
N ARG A 55 19.37 17.40 2.54
CA ARG A 55 19.23 18.84 2.43
C ARG A 55 19.35 19.34 0.99
N GLN A 56 20.27 18.74 0.22
CA GLN A 56 20.51 19.15 -1.16
C GLN A 56 19.28 18.87 -2.02
N LEU A 57 18.69 17.68 -1.91
CA LEU A 57 17.47 17.31 -2.61
C LEU A 57 16.31 18.28 -2.29
N LYS A 58 16.17 18.66 -1.01
CA LYS A 58 15.15 19.63 -0.60
C LYS A 58 15.38 21.01 -1.21
N GLU A 59 16.62 21.51 -1.18
CA GLU A 59 16.99 22.82 -1.74
C GLU A 59 16.77 22.84 -3.24
N GLU A 60 17.18 21.80 -3.97
CA GLU A 60 16.96 21.65 -5.40
C GLU A 60 15.45 21.63 -5.72
N PHE A 61 14.65 20.85 -5.00
CA PHE A 61 13.21 20.83 -5.18
C PHE A 61 12.56 22.20 -4.95
N LEU A 62 12.92 22.88 -3.87
CA LEU A 62 12.36 24.21 -3.56
C LEU A 62 12.70 25.25 -4.62
N GLN A 63 13.86 25.13 -5.29
CA GLN A 63 14.25 26.03 -6.39
C GLN A 63 13.42 25.83 -7.66
N THR A 64 12.76 24.68 -7.83
CA THR A 64 11.86 24.44 -8.98
C THR A 64 10.48 25.07 -8.79
N LEU A 65 10.14 25.48 -7.57
CA LEU A 65 8.82 26.02 -7.26
C LEU A 65 8.76 27.53 -7.64
N THR A 66 7.69 27.89 -8.32
CA THR A 66 7.34 29.27 -8.65
C THR A 66 5.91 29.56 -8.20
N PRO A 67 5.48 30.82 -8.14
CA PRO A 67 4.07 31.14 -7.83
C PRO A 67 3.07 30.44 -8.77
N ASP A 68 3.46 30.14 -10.01
CA ASP A 68 2.61 29.49 -11.00
C ASP A 68 2.60 27.95 -10.86
N THR A 69 3.69 27.36 -10.37
CA THR A 69 3.81 25.90 -10.20
C THR A 69 3.47 25.40 -8.81
N PHE A 70 3.54 26.29 -7.81
CA PHE A 70 3.17 25.96 -6.43
C PHE A 70 1.66 26.09 -6.24
N LEU A 71 0.96 24.96 -6.26
CA LEU A 71 -0.49 24.89 -6.10
C LEU A 71 -0.84 24.46 -4.67
N PRO A 72 -1.28 25.41 -3.80
CA PRO A 72 -1.52 25.09 -2.38
C PRO A 72 -2.84 24.36 -2.12
N THR A 73 -3.63 24.13 -3.19
CA THR A 73 -4.93 23.45 -3.12
C THR A 73 -5.20 22.66 -4.38
N SER A 74 -5.90 21.55 -4.27
CA SER A 74 -6.46 20.81 -5.41
C SER A 74 -7.75 21.41 -5.95
N SER A 75 -8.27 22.46 -5.33
CA SER A 75 -9.53 23.16 -5.68
C SER A 75 -10.78 22.30 -5.66
N SER A 76 -10.74 21.07 -6.15
CA SER A 76 -11.87 20.14 -6.27
C SER A 76 -11.36 18.70 -6.42
N SER A 77 -12.28 17.74 -6.59
CA SER A 77 -11.92 16.37 -6.96
C SER A 77 -11.35 16.32 -8.38
N ARG A 78 -10.50 15.32 -8.64
CA ARG A 78 -9.90 15.09 -9.98
C ARG A 78 -10.95 14.85 -11.08
N LEU A 79 -12.10 14.27 -10.75
CA LEU A 79 -13.19 14.05 -11.71
C LEU A 79 -13.90 15.34 -12.14
N LEU A 80 -13.68 16.45 -11.45
CA LEU A 80 -14.25 17.75 -11.77
C LEU A 80 -13.18 18.71 -12.30
N THR A 81 -12.71 19.62 -11.44
CA THR A 81 -11.73 20.65 -11.80
C THR A 81 -10.40 20.56 -11.07
N GLY A 82 -10.20 19.51 -10.26
CA GLY A 82 -9.00 19.32 -9.46
C GLY A 82 -7.92 18.44 -10.12
N ASN A 83 -8.07 18.07 -11.40
CA ASN A 83 -7.04 17.34 -12.15
C ASN A 83 -6.06 18.32 -12.79
N PHE A 84 -5.13 18.84 -11.99
CA PHE A 84 -4.08 19.72 -12.49
C PHE A 84 -3.05 18.97 -13.34
N GLY A 85 -2.37 19.66 -14.26
CA GLY A 85 -1.39 19.09 -15.18
C GLY A 85 -0.27 18.30 -14.49
N ILE A 86 0.11 18.67 -13.26
CA ILE A 86 1.12 17.95 -12.48
C ILE A 86 0.76 16.47 -12.24
N TYR A 87 -0.55 16.13 -12.18
CA TYR A 87 -0.97 14.73 -12.08
C TYR A 87 -0.68 13.96 -13.36
N GLU A 88 -0.98 14.56 -14.51
CA GLU A 88 -0.76 13.93 -15.83
C GLU A 88 0.72 13.75 -16.11
N GLU A 89 1.54 14.73 -15.74
CA GLU A 89 3.00 14.66 -15.84
C GLU A 89 3.55 13.52 -15.00
N LEU A 90 3.17 13.44 -13.72
CA LEU A 90 3.62 12.39 -12.81
C LEU A 90 3.12 11.00 -13.26
N GLU A 91 1.87 10.87 -13.66
CA GLU A 91 1.29 9.60 -14.14
C GLU A 91 1.97 9.12 -15.42
N THR A 92 2.30 10.04 -16.33
CA THR A 92 3.06 9.72 -17.55
C THR A 92 4.47 9.25 -17.24
N GLU A 93 5.14 9.92 -16.31
CA GLU A 93 6.49 9.56 -15.89
C GLU A 93 6.49 8.18 -15.19
N LEU A 94 5.55 7.94 -14.28
CA LEU A 94 5.39 6.64 -13.62
C LEU A 94 5.09 5.52 -14.63
N ALA A 95 4.18 5.73 -15.56
CA ALA A 95 3.86 4.75 -16.60
C ALA A 95 5.10 4.42 -17.44
N THR A 96 5.89 5.44 -17.81
CA THR A 96 7.15 5.26 -18.55
C THR A 96 8.19 4.50 -17.72
N LEU A 97 8.33 4.83 -16.43
CA LEU A 97 9.28 4.22 -15.52
C LEU A 97 9.00 2.73 -15.32
N PHE A 98 7.74 2.38 -15.15
CA PHE A 98 7.29 0.98 -14.98
C PHE A 98 7.09 0.23 -16.29
N GLY A 99 7.13 0.90 -17.45
CA GLY A 99 6.85 0.30 -18.75
C GLY A 99 5.40 -0.18 -18.87
N THR A 100 4.46 0.53 -18.24
CA THR A 100 3.02 0.26 -18.29
C THR A 100 2.32 1.22 -19.25
N GLU A 101 1.12 0.86 -19.70
CA GLU A 101 0.31 1.70 -20.59
C GLU A 101 -0.16 2.99 -19.91
N THR A 102 -0.43 2.92 -18.61
CA THR A 102 -0.89 4.06 -17.80
C THR A 102 -0.53 3.86 -16.32
N ALA A 103 -0.61 4.94 -15.56
CA ALA A 103 -0.54 4.98 -14.11
C ALA A 103 -1.66 5.86 -13.56
N LEU A 104 -2.01 5.68 -12.29
CA LEU A 104 -3.01 6.47 -11.59
C LEU A 104 -2.49 6.82 -10.18
N VAL A 105 -2.39 8.12 -9.89
CA VAL A 105 -1.99 8.63 -8.58
C VAL A 105 -3.21 8.78 -7.67
N LEU A 106 -3.13 8.20 -6.48
CA LEU A 106 -4.14 8.32 -5.43
C LEU A 106 -3.52 8.96 -4.17
N ASN A 107 -4.36 9.43 -3.25
CA ASN A 107 -3.94 10.18 -2.05
C ASN A 107 -3.03 9.38 -1.11
N SER A 108 -3.13 8.06 -1.12
CA SER A 108 -2.30 7.16 -0.33
C SER A 108 -2.44 5.73 -0.84
N GLY A 109 -1.47 4.85 -0.49
CA GLY A 109 -1.58 3.41 -0.72
C GLY A 109 -2.82 2.79 -0.06
N TYR A 110 -3.22 3.31 1.11
CA TYR A 110 -4.46 2.88 1.76
C TYR A 110 -5.68 3.11 0.86
N HIS A 111 -5.84 4.32 0.31
CA HIS A 111 -6.92 4.62 -0.62
C HIS A 111 -6.80 3.84 -1.93
N ALA A 112 -5.57 3.58 -2.40
CA ALA A 112 -5.35 2.74 -3.58
C ALA A 112 -5.92 1.33 -3.36
N ASN A 113 -5.56 0.68 -2.27
CA ASN A 113 -6.04 -0.66 -1.94
C ASN A 113 -7.57 -0.70 -1.73
N MET A 114 -8.13 0.30 -1.04
CA MET A 114 -9.57 0.40 -0.82
C MET A 114 -10.38 0.73 -2.08
N GLY A 115 -9.79 1.44 -3.03
CA GLY A 115 -10.47 1.84 -4.27
C GLY A 115 -10.32 0.83 -5.40
N ILE A 116 -9.12 0.30 -5.61
CA ILE A 116 -8.81 -0.55 -6.77
C ILE A 116 -9.45 -1.93 -6.62
N LEU A 117 -9.27 -2.60 -5.47
CA LEU A 117 -9.76 -3.96 -5.30
C LEU A 117 -11.27 -4.11 -5.56
N PRO A 118 -12.16 -3.27 -4.99
CA PRO A 118 -13.58 -3.34 -5.34
C PRO A 118 -13.89 -2.90 -6.76
N ALA A 119 -13.09 -2.00 -7.36
CA ALA A 119 -13.31 -1.54 -8.73
C ALA A 119 -13.00 -2.63 -9.79
N VAL A 120 -12.02 -3.50 -9.52
CA VAL A 120 -11.58 -4.55 -10.46
C VAL A 120 -12.18 -5.91 -10.15
N SER A 121 -13.10 -6.02 -9.18
CA SER A 121 -13.68 -7.30 -8.75
C SER A 121 -15.19 -7.22 -8.54
N ASP A 122 -15.85 -8.34 -8.71
CA ASP A 122 -17.30 -8.47 -8.53
C ASP A 122 -17.67 -9.85 -7.94
N ALA A 123 -18.97 -10.17 -7.89
CA ALA A 123 -19.46 -11.44 -7.36
C ALA A 123 -18.98 -12.70 -8.12
N GLN A 124 -18.46 -12.53 -9.35
CA GLN A 124 -17.86 -13.62 -10.16
C GLN A 124 -16.33 -13.65 -10.06
N THR A 125 -15.76 -12.87 -9.17
CA THR A 125 -14.33 -12.80 -8.89
C THR A 125 -13.99 -13.57 -7.61
N LEU A 126 -12.91 -14.34 -7.63
CA LEU A 126 -12.30 -14.93 -6.45
C LEU A 126 -10.98 -14.22 -6.15
N ILE A 127 -10.87 -13.63 -4.98
CA ILE A 127 -9.62 -13.05 -4.48
C ILE A 127 -8.90 -14.10 -3.64
N LEU A 128 -7.66 -14.41 -4.02
CA LEU A 128 -6.74 -15.28 -3.28
C LEU A 128 -5.69 -14.37 -2.62
N ALA A 129 -5.88 -14.03 -1.36
CA ALA A 129 -5.01 -13.10 -0.64
C ALA A 129 -4.04 -13.84 0.30
N ASP A 130 -2.78 -13.43 0.30
CA ASP A 130 -1.84 -13.87 1.33
C ASP A 130 -2.36 -13.47 2.73
N LYS A 131 -2.10 -14.33 3.72
CA LYS A 131 -2.62 -14.13 5.08
C LYS A 131 -2.05 -12.89 5.78
N LEU A 132 -0.86 -12.42 5.38
CA LEU A 132 -0.18 -11.30 6.01
C LEU A 132 -0.27 -9.97 5.23
N VAL A 133 -1.08 -9.90 4.15
CA VAL A 133 -1.29 -8.64 3.44
C VAL A 133 -1.78 -7.53 4.35
N HIS A 134 -1.39 -6.30 4.03
CA HIS A 134 -1.70 -5.10 4.80
C HIS A 134 -3.21 -4.92 5.06
N ALA A 135 -3.54 -4.29 6.18
CA ALA A 135 -4.92 -4.07 6.60
C ALA A 135 -5.77 -3.33 5.54
N SER A 136 -5.20 -2.37 4.81
CA SER A 136 -5.90 -1.66 3.73
C SER A 136 -6.34 -2.58 2.59
N ILE A 137 -5.57 -3.62 2.28
CA ILE A 137 -5.93 -4.65 1.30
C ILE A 137 -7.14 -5.44 1.81
N ILE A 138 -7.14 -5.84 3.08
CA ILE A 138 -8.28 -6.53 3.71
C ILE A 138 -9.52 -5.66 3.69
N ASP A 139 -9.39 -4.36 3.98
CA ASP A 139 -10.51 -3.42 3.95
C ASP A 139 -11.02 -3.22 2.51
N GLY A 140 -10.14 -3.12 1.52
CA GLY A 140 -10.52 -3.10 0.11
C GLY A 140 -11.26 -4.37 -0.34
N ILE A 141 -10.80 -5.54 0.09
CA ILE A 141 -11.48 -6.82 -0.16
C ILE A 141 -12.88 -6.82 0.47
N ARG A 142 -13.03 -6.32 1.70
CA ARG A 142 -14.33 -6.22 2.38
C ARG A 142 -15.32 -5.29 1.70
N LEU A 143 -14.84 -4.26 1.03
CA LEU A 143 -15.67 -3.32 0.26
C LEU A 143 -16.12 -3.92 -1.08
N SER A 144 -15.45 -4.96 -1.56
CA SER A 144 -15.85 -5.65 -2.79
C SER A 144 -16.96 -6.67 -2.54
N THR A 145 -17.64 -7.08 -3.62
CA THR A 145 -18.59 -8.21 -3.59
C THR A 145 -17.94 -9.55 -3.92
N ALA A 146 -16.62 -9.55 -4.15
CA ALA A 146 -15.86 -10.74 -4.49
C ALA A 146 -15.76 -11.72 -3.31
N ARG A 147 -15.77 -13.00 -3.63
CA ARG A 147 -15.40 -14.02 -2.64
C ARG A 147 -13.89 -13.94 -2.37
N CYS A 148 -13.48 -14.08 -1.11
CA CYS A 148 -12.07 -14.12 -0.72
C CYS A 148 -11.71 -15.43 -0.03
N ILE A 149 -10.58 -16.01 -0.40
CA ILE A 149 -9.90 -17.09 0.32
C ILE A 149 -8.51 -16.60 0.69
N ARG A 150 -8.17 -16.63 1.97
CA ARG A 150 -6.83 -16.30 2.46
C ARG A 150 -5.98 -17.57 2.49
N PHE A 151 -4.88 -17.58 1.73
CA PHE A 151 -3.92 -18.68 1.78
C PHE A 151 -2.83 -18.39 2.83
N ARG A 152 -2.15 -19.45 3.28
CA ARG A 152 -1.06 -19.32 4.24
C ARG A 152 0.07 -18.49 3.64
N HIS A 153 0.68 -17.68 4.49
CA HIS A 153 1.74 -16.77 4.10
C HIS A 153 2.85 -17.48 3.29
N ASN A 154 3.11 -16.92 2.10
CA ASN A 154 4.10 -17.43 1.14
C ASN A 154 3.94 -18.92 0.74
N ASP A 155 2.76 -19.54 0.96
CA ASP A 155 2.51 -20.93 0.61
C ASP A 155 2.04 -21.08 -0.85
N LEU A 156 3.00 -21.10 -1.75
CA LEU A 156 2.76 -21.29 -3.19
C LEU A 156 2.09 -22.63 -3.52
N VAL A 157 2.34 -23.68 -2.74
CA VAL A 157 1.71 -24.98 -2.94
C VAL A 157 0.22 -24.91 -2.66
N GLN A 158 -0.17 -24.24 -1.57
CA GLN A 158 -1.58 -24.01 -1.27
C GLN A 158 -2.22 -23.12 -2.33
N LEU A 159 -1.54 -22.05 -2.74
CA LEU A 159 -2.03 -21.13 -3.78
C LEU A 159 -2.28 -21.86 -5.09
N GLU A 160 -1.35 -22.72 -5.54
CA GLU A 160 -1.49 -23.49 -6.76
C GLU A 160 -2.71 -24.41 -6.71
N ARG A 161 -2.93 -25.13 -5.61
CA ARG A 161 -4.13 -25.96 -5.42
C ARG A 161 -5.42 -25.13 -5.49
N LEU A 162 -5.43 -23.94 -4.90
CA LEU A 162 -6.60 -23.06 -4.97
C LEU A 162 -6.87 -22.59 -6.39
N LEU A 163 -5.83 -22.25 -7.15
CA LEU A 163 -5.95 -21.91 -8.56
C LEU A 163 -6.52 -23.07 -9.36
N GLU A 164 -5.96 -24.28 -9.22
CA GLU A 164 -6.44 -25.50 -9.89
C GLU A 164 -7.90 -25.79 -9.57
N GLN A 165 -8.29 -25.63 -8.31
CA GLN A 165 -9.66 -25.91 -7.86
C GLN A 165 -10.68 -24.89 -8.37
N HIS A 166 -10.30 -23.62 -8.57
CA HIS A 166 -11.26 -22.55 -8.76
C HIS A 166 -11.18 -21.83 -10.13
N HIS A 167 -10.11 -21.98 -10.90
CA HIS A 167 -9.93 -21.21 -12.14
C HIS A 167 -11.06 -21.40 -13.16
N ALA A 168 -11.68 -22.58 -13.22
CA ALA A 168 -12.79 -22.87 -14.12
C ALA A 168 -14.15 -22.43 -13.58
N THR A 169 -14.26 -22.13 -12.30
CA THR A 169 -15.53 -21.78 -11.62
C THR A 169 -15.79 -20.28 -11.64
N PHE A 170 -14.75 -19.47 -11.51
CA PHE A 170 -14.84 -18.02 -11.45
C PHE A 170 -14.43 -17.39 -12.78
N ARG A 171 -15.12 -16.30 -13.17
CA ARG A 171 -14.76 -15.55 -14.36
C ARG A 171 -13.34 -14.98 -14.24
N GLN A 172 -12.94 -14.55 -13.05
CA GLN A 172 -11.66 -13.94 -12.75
C GLN A 172 -11.14 -14.39 -11.38
N LEU A 173 -9.84 -14.59 -11.28
CA LEU A 173 -9.16 -14.75 -10.02
C LEU A 173 -8.13 -13.62 -9.86
N ILE A 174 -7.98 -13.12 -8.63
CA ILE A 174 -6.96 -12.11 -8.32
C ILE A 174 -6.08 -12.68 -7.20
N ILE A 175 -4.81 -12.92 -7.50
CA ILE A 175 -3.80 -13.21 -6.47
C ILE A 175 -3.37 -11.88 -5.88
N VAL A 176 -3.45 -11.74 -4.55
CA VAL A 176 -3.08 -10.53 -3.84
C VAL A 176 -1.96 -10.81 -2.85
N THR A 177 -0.87 -10.08 -2.96
CA THR A 177 0.32 -10.20 -2.11
C THR A 177 1.02 -8.85 -1.93
N GLU A 178 2.04 -8.82 -1.08
CA GLU A 178 3.03 -7.75 -1.02
C GLU A 178 4.37 -8.29 -1.56
N SER A 179 5.19 -7.43 -2.16
CA SER A 179 6.55 -7.84 -2.54
C SER A 179 7.46 -8.01 -1.33
N ILE A 180 7.35 -7.07 -0.38
CA ILE A 180 8.00 -7.11 0.94
C ILE A 180 6.91 -6.87 1.99
N PHE A 181 6.78 -7.77 2.95
CA PHE A 181 5.79 -7.67 4.02
C PHE A 181 6.30 -6.77 5.15
N SER A 182 5.51 -5.77 5.53
CA SER A 182 5.93 -4.69 6.43
C SER A 182 6.35 -5.13 7.83
N MET A 183 5.75 -6.20 8.35
CA MET A 183 5.99 -6.62 9.74
C MET A 183 7.21 -7.52 9.89
N ASP A 184 7.39 -8.46 8.98
CA ASP A 184 8.43 -9.49 9.08
C ASP A 184 9.62 -9.19 8.14
N GLY A 185 9.44 -8.31 7.15
CA GLY A 185 10.46 -7.90 6.19
C GLY A 185 10.81 -8.99 5.17
N ASP A 186 10.07 -10.09 5.16
CA ASP A 186 10.25 -11.16 4.21
C ASP A 186 9.62 -10.85 2.85
N GLN A 187 9.95 -11.63 1.83
CA GLN A 187 9.61 -11.34 0.44
C GLN A 187 8.75 -12.44 -0.16
N ALA A 188 7.81 -12.06 -1.02
CA ALA A 188 7.13 -13.00 -1.88
C ALA A 188 8.04 -13.44 -3.05
N ASP A 189 7.93 -14.70 -3.47
CA ASP A 189 8.53 -15.16 -4.73
C ASP A 189 7.67 -14.68 -5.92
N LEU A 190 7.86 -13.41 -6.31
CA LEU A 190 7.14 -12.80 -7.43
C LEU A 190 7.38 -13.55 -8.74
N THR A 191 8.57 -14.15 -8.94
CA THR A 191 8.87 -14.94 -10.12
C THR A 191 8.00 -16.21 -10.21
N ALA A 192 7.83 -16.90 -9.11
CA ALA A 192 6.94 -18.05 -9.04
C ALA A 192 5.47 -17.65 -9.18
N LEU A 193 5.04 -16.54 -8.56
CA LEU A 193 3.69 -16.00 -8.71
C LEU A 193 3.36 -15.63 -10.16
N VAL A 194 4.29 -14.99 -10.88
CA VAL A 194 4.14 -14.69 -12.31
C VAL A 194 4.05 -15.98 -13.14
N ARG A 195 4.84 -17.02 -12.81
CA ARG A 195 4.73 -18.33 -13.47
C ARG A 195 3.37 -18.97 -13.25
N LEU A 196 2.85 -18.94 -12.01
CA LEU A 196 1.50 -19.45 -11.71
C LEU A 196 0.43 -18.65 -12.47
N LYS A 197 0.49 -17.31 -12.42
CA LYS A 197 -0.44 -16.44 -13.15
C LYS A 197 -0.47 -16.74 -14.65
N LYS A 198 0.69 -16.97 -15.28
CA LYS A 198 0.79 -17.26 -16.73
C LYS A 198 0.13 -18.57 -17.16
N ARG A 199 -0.11 -19.51 -16.25
CA ARG A 199 -0.79 -20.78 -16.55
C ARG A 199 -2.30 -20.62 -16.76
N TYR A 200 -2.88 -19.50 -16.34
CA TYR A 200 -4.31 -19.27 -16.36
C TYR A 200 -4.60 -17.88 -16.96
N SER A 201 -5.42 -17.85 -18.00
CA SER A 201 -5.75 -16.61 -18.72
C SER A 201 -6.63 -15.64 -17.93
N ASN A 202 -7.38 -16.16 -16.95
CA ASN A 202 -8.31 -15.39 -16.13
C ASN A 202 -7.75 -15.02 -14.75
N VAL A 203 -6.42 -15.13 -14.53
CA VAL A 203 -5.76 -14.77 -13.27
C VAL A 203 -5.04 -13.43 -13.42
N LEU A 204 -5.32 -12.50 -12.52
CA LEU A 204 -4.57 -11.28 -12.30
C LEU A 204 -3.65 -11.42 -11.09
N LEU A 205 -2.54 -10.69 -11.10
CA LEU A 205 -1.64 -10.55 -9.96
C LEU A 205 -1.70 -9.10 -9.48
N TYR A 206 -2.07 -8.89 -8.23
CA TYR A 206 -2.08 -7.62 -7.51
C TYR A 206 -0.95 -7.65 -6.49
N VAL A 207 0.01 -6.75 -6.61
CA VAL A 207 1.19 -6.67 -5.74
C VAL A 207 1.25 -5.29 -5.11
N ASP A 208 1.34 -5.24 -3.79
CA ASP A 208 1.65 -4.01 -3.06
C ASP A 208 3.18 -3.88 -2.95
N GLU A 209 3.70 -2.78 -3.50
CA GLU A 209 5.15 -2.50 -3.57
C GLU A 209 5.57 -1.40 -2.58
N ALA A 210 4.74 -1.07 -1.58
CA ALA A 210 5.00 0.04 -0.65
C ALA A 210 6.36 -0.04 0.05
N HIS A 211 6.88 -1.25 0.27
CA HIS A 211 8.17 -1.47 0.93
C HIS A 211 9.31 -1.87 -0.02
N ALA A 212 9.04 -2.03 -1.31
CA ALA A 212 10.05 -2.43 -2.29
C ALA A 212 10.43 -1.31 -3.26
N PHE A 213 9.48 -0.45 -3.64
CA PHE A 213 9.75 0.67 -4.53
C PHE A 213 10.83 1.61 -3.96
N GLY A 214 11.84 1.93 -4.77
CA GLY A 214 13.02 2.68 -4.38
C GLY A 214 14.13 1.84 -3.73
N VAL A 215 13.82 0.61 -3.30
CA VAL A 215 14.74 -0.20 -2.46
C VAL A 215 15.19 -1.49 -3.15
N ARG A 216 14.29 -2.13 -3.90
CA ARG A 216 14.51 -3.45 -4.50
C ARG A 216 14.27 -3.46 -5.99
N GLY A 217 14.66 -4.57 -6.61
CA GLY A 217 14.42 -4.82 -8.03
C GLY A 217 15.38 -4.07 -8.97
N LEU A 218 15.16 -4.29 -10.26
CA LEU A 218 15.94 -3.61 -11.29
C LEU A 218 15.60 -2.11 -11.29
N ARG A 219 16.60 -1.26 -11.16
CA ARG A 219 16.46 0.20 -11.03
C ARG A 219 15.61 0.66 -9.82
N GLY A 220 15.43 -0.18 -8.81
CA GLY A 220 14.62 0.15 -7.63
C GLY A 220 13.12 0.17 -7.89
N LEU A 221 12.62 -0.56 -8.85
CA LEU A 221 11.20 -0.54 -9.23
C LEU A 221 10.33 -1.60 -8.51
N GLY A 222 10.93 -2.37 -7.60
CA GLY A 222 10.25 -3.45 -6.92
C GLY A 222 10.46 -4.81 -7.55
#